data_eea24da5d2df5e3871d8e0669f051cc0
#
_entry.id   eea24da5d2df5e3871d8e0669f051cc0
#
_cell.length_a   1.000
_cell.length_b   1.000
_cell.length_c   1.000
_cell.angle_alpha   90.00
_cell.angle_beta   90.00
_cell.angle_gamma   90.00
#
_symmetry.space_group_name_H-M   'P 1'
#
loop_
_entity.id
_entity.type
_entity.pdbx_description
1 polymer ?
#
loop_
_entity_poly.entity_id
_entity_poly.type
_entity_poly.pdbx_seq_one_letter_code
_entity_poly.pdbx_strand_id
1 'polypeptide(L)'
;TGEIGHRILFSDKNTENESDITHLFIYDNNSITTGKILINDLSNENLHFEVKAWDNANNPSEKEVKLFITENKGLTLFNVFNYPNPFRNNTQFSFEINESAEIEINIYTLGGRKIRNLDREYYEAGYNFINWDGKDKYGDNIANGVYLYSLKAFNDGSKVSKIGKIA
;
A
#
# COMPACT_ATOMS: atom_id res chain seq x y z
N THR A 1 10.09 36.11 7.47
CA THR A 1 10.11 34.70 7.01
C THR A 1 9.38 33.87 8.04
N GLY A 2 8.07 33.70 7.88
CA GLY A 2 7.27 32.88 8.77
C GLY A 2 7.60 31.41 8.50
N GLU A 3 8.02 30.69 9.53
CA GLU A 3 8.13 29.24 9.46
C GLU A 3 6.73 28.64 9.44
N ILE A 4 6.48 27.73 8.51
CA ILE A 4 5.27 26.91 8.52
C ILE A 4 5.44 25.94 9.69
N GLY A 5 4.69 26.18 10.76
CA GLY A 5 4.70 25.32 11.94
C GLY A 5 3.74 24.15 11.77
N HIS A 6 4.15 22.97 12.18
CA HIS A 6 3.26 21.84 12.38
C HIS A 6 3.57 21.17 13.70
N ARG A 7 2.57 20.59 14.30
CA ARG A 7 2.69 19.82 15.54
C ARG A 7 1.88 18.54 15.38
N ILE A 8 2.49 17.42 15.70
CA ILE A 8 1.87 16.13 15.62
C ILE A 8 1.82 15.53 17.01
N LEU A 9 0.61 15.33 17.49
CA LEU A 9 0.35 14.75 18.79
C LEU A 9 -0.10 13.30 18.61
N PHE A 10 0.45 12.45 19.41
CA PHE A 10 0.05 11.05 19.54
C PHE A 10 -0.61 10.86 20.90
N SER A 11 -1.81 10.32 20.91
CA SER A 11 -2.49 9.93 22.14
C SER A 11 -2.92 8.46 22.09
N ASP A 12 -2.70 7.77 23.19
CA ASP A 12 -3.24 6.43 23.43
C ASP A 12 -4.53 6.59 24.24
N LYS A 13 -5.63 6.04 23.74
CA LYS A 13 -6.93 6.10 24.41
C LYS A 13 -6.94 5.54 25.85
N ASN A 14 -5.98 4.69 26.17
CA ASN A 14 -5.93 4.02 27.48
C ASN A 14 -5.14 4.80 28.53
N THR A 15 -4.35 5.79 28.15
CA THR A 15 -3.43 6.47 29.07
C THR A 15 -3.70 7.96 29.26
N GLU A 16 -4.60 8.59 28.49
CA GLU A 16 -4.82 10.04 28.47
C GLU A 16 -3.53 10.88 28.27
N ASN A 17 -2.41 10.24 27.95
CA ASN A 17 -1.15 10.90 27.73
C ASN A 17 -0.99 11.29 26.25
N GLU A 18 -0.86 12.56 26.01
CA GLU A 18 -0.46 13.07 24.68
C GLU A 18 1.06 13.19 24.61
N SER A 19 1.63 12.66 23.57
CA SER A 19 3.06 12.78 23.25
C SER A 19 3.26 13.59 21.99
N ASP A 20 4.16 14.57 22.02
CA ASP A 20 4.54 15.32 20.83
C ASP A 20 5.57 14.52 20.03
N ILE A 21 5.13 14.03 18.88
CA ILE A 21 5.95 13.23 17.96
C ILE A 21 6.36 13.99 16.70
N THR A 22 6.26 15.31 16.71
CA THR A 22 6.63 16.18 15.57
C THR A 22 8.05 15.94 15.09
N HIS A 23 8.97 15.59 15.99
CA HIS A 23 10.38 15.30 15.69
C HIS A 23 10.58 14.02 14.85
N LEU A 24 9.56 13.15 14.76
CA LEU A 24 9.58 11.93 13.92
C LEU A 24 9.10 12.20 12.49
N PHE A 25 8.58 13.40 12.22
CA PHE A 25 8.11 13.73 10.87
C PHE A 25 9.28 14.01 9.93
N ILE A 26 9.31 13.26 8.84
CA ILE A 26 10.35 13.38 7.80
C ILE A 26 9.68 13.89 6.53
N TYR A 27 10.09 15.06 6.07
CA TYR A 27 9.62 15.59 4.79
C TYR A 27 10.04 14.70 3.62
N ASP A 28 9.17 14.58 2.63
CA ASP A 28 9.51 13.95 1.37
C ASP A 28 10.55 14.79 0.63
N ASN A 29 11.38 14.14 -0.18
CA ASN A 29 12.40 14.84 -0.97
C ASN A 29 11.76 15.92 -1.84
N ASN A 30 12.24 17.16 -1.71
CA ASN A 30 11.75 18.34 -2.41
C ASN A 30 10.31 18.77 -2.08
N SER A 31 9.77 18.38 -0.95
CA SER A 31 8.46 18.82 -0.46
C SER A 31 8.59 19.55 0.87
N ILE A 32 7.79 20.59 1.04
CA ILE A 32 7.57 21.28 2.31
C ILE A 32 6.15 21.06 2.85
N THR A 33 5.35 20.27 2.13
CA THR A 33 3.92 20.05 2.43
C THR A 33 3.56 18.59 2.63
N THR A 34 4.42 17.68 2.23
CA THR A 34 4.22 16.24 2.37
C THR A 34 5.39 15.57 3.08
N GLY A 35 5.11 14.53 3.83
CA GLY A 35 6.10 13.78 4.56
C GLY A 35 5.48 12.54 5.22
N LYS A 36 6.29 11.83 6.00
CA LYS A 36 5.91 10.59 6.67
C LYS A 36 6.42 10.54 8.10
N ILE A 37 5.71 9.79 8.92
CA ILE A 37 6.16 9.39 10.25
C ILE A 37 6.32 7.88 10.24
N LEU A 38 7.45 7.40 10.72
CA LEU A 38 7.67 5.99 11.00
C LEU A 38 7.57 5.80 12.52
N ILE A 39 6.60 4.99 12.94
CA ILE A 39 6.44 4.60 14.34
C ILE A 39 6.68 3.10 14.42
N ASN A 40 7.75 2.72 15.12
CA ASN A 40 8.08 1.34 15.42
C ASN A 40 7.48 0.97 16.78
N ASP A 41 7.13 -0.31 16.99
CA ASP A 41 6.55 -0.82 18.25
C ASP A 41 5.21 -0.20 18.64
N LEU A 42 4.20 -0.40 17.81
CA LEU A 42 2.82 -0.11 18.17
C LEU A 42 2.24 -1.29 18.95
N SER A 43 2.32 -1.24 20.27
CA SER A 43 1.85 -2.32 21.16
C SER A 43 0.35 -2.25 21.49
N ASN A 44 -0.36 -1.21 21.06
CA ASN A 44 -1.75 -0.94 21.45
C ASN A 44 -2.72 -1.06 20.27
N GLU A 45 -3.87 -1.68 20.52
CA GLU A 45 -4.89 -2.02 19.53
C GLU A 45 -5.65 -0.80 18.95
N ASN A 46 -5.61 0.36 19.61
CA ASN A 46 -6.33 1.56 19.21
C ASN A 46 -5.45 2.80 19.34
N LEU A 47 -4.97 3.28 18.20
CA LEU A 47 -4.13 4.46 18.13
C LEU A 47 -4.91 5.65 17.60
N HIS A 48 -4.71 6.78 18.23
CA HIS A 48 -5.31 8.04 17.87
C HIS A 48 -4.20 9.05 17.57
N PHE A 49 -4.20 9.59 16.34
CA PHE A 49 -3.29 10.66 15.93
C PHE A 49 -4.08 11.93 15.69
N GLU A 50 -3.65 13.00 16.30
CA GLU A 50 -4.10 14.34 15.99
C GLU A 50 -2.96 15.12 15.32
N VAL A 51 -3.22 15.61 14.12
CA VAL A 51 -2.26 16.46 13.39
C VAL A 51 -2.77 17.90 13.42
N LYS A 52 -2.00 18.77 14.03
CA LYS A 52 -2.23 20.23 14.02
C LYS A 52 -1.18 20.88 13.13
N ALA A 53 -1.61 21.69 12.20
CA ALA A 53 -0.74 22.48 11.33
C ALA A 53 -1.18 23.94 11.33
N TRP A 54 -0.24 24.83 11.19
CA TRP A 54 -0.47 26.28 11.13
C TRP A 54 0.06 26.83 9.81
N ASP A 55 -0.70 27.73 9.21
CA ASP A 55 -0.23 28.51 8.08
C ASP A 55 0.66 29.70 8.52
N ASN A 56 1.20 30.43 7.56
CA ASN A 56 2.03 31.61 7.82
C ASN A 56 1.30 32.76 8.53
N ALA A 57 -0.03 32.72 8.58
CA ALA A 57 -0.88 33.68 9.29
C ALA A 57 -1.32 33.15 10.68
N ASN A 58 -0.75 32.01 11.11
CA ASN A 58 -1.05 31.35 12.37
C ASN A 58 -2.51 30.83 12.48
N ASN A 59 -3.14 30.50 11.35
CA ASN A 59 -4.43 29.83 11.35
C ASN A 59 -4.24 28.32 11.53
N PRO A 60 -4.86 27.70 12.55
CA PRO A 60 -4.73 26.26 12.78
C PRO A 60 -5.61 25.46 11.83
N SER A 61 -5.11 24.30 11.45
CA SER A 61 -5.87 23.23 10.80
C SER A 61 -5.63 21.94 11.56
N GLU A 62 -6.69 21.24 11.93
CA GLU A 62 -6.63 20.02 12.71
C GLU A 62 -7.21 18.85 11.91
N LYS A 63 -6.58 17.69 11.98
CA LYS A 63 -7.08 16.44 11.41
C LYS A 63 -6.84 15.29 12.35
N GLU A 64 -7.92 14.61 12.69
CA GLU A 64 -7.91 13.38 13.47
C GLU A 64 -7.78 12.17 12.54
N VAL A 65 -6.88 11.25 12.87
CA VAL A 65 -6.74 9.95 12.20
C VAL A 65 -6.84 8.85 13.25
N LYS A 66 -7.86 8.01 13.11
CA LYS A 66 -8.04 6.82 13.96
C LYS A 66 -7.50 5.60 13.24
N LEU A 67 -6.53 4.94 13.85
CA LEU A 67 -6.00 3.68 13.38
C LEU A 67 -6.49 2.56 14.30
N PHE A 68 -7.04 1.53 13.69
CA PHE A 68 -7.37 0.29 14.39
C PHE A 68 -6.32 -0.75 14.00
N ILE A 69 -5.49 -1.16 14.95
CA ILE A 69 -4.59 -2.29 14.75
C ILE A 69 -5.41 -3.55 15.06
N THR A 70 -5.77 -4.26 14.02
CA THR A 70 -6.24 -5.63 14.18
C THR A 70 -5.02 -6.54 14.13
N GLU A 71 -4.84 -7.39 15.14
CA GLU A 71 -3.89 -8.50 15.04
C GLU A 71 -4.34 -9.41 13.89
N ASN A 72 -3.89 -9.13 12.69
CA ASN A 72 -4.00 -10.07 11.60
C ASN A 72 -2.93 -11.15 11.83
N LYS A 73 -3.35 -12.23 12.48
CA LYS A 73 -2.52 -13.43 12.59
C LYS A 73 -2.42 -14.10 11.22
N GLY A 74 -1.48 -13.64 10.40
CA GLY A 74 -1.19 -14.27 9.13
C GLY A 74 -0.99 -13.29 7.97
N LEU A 75 -0.44 -13.82 6.90
CA LEU A 75 -0.18 -13.09 5.66
C LEU A 75 -1.46 -12.49 5.08
N THR A 76 -1.44 -11.20 4.75
CA THR A 76 -2.59 -10.49 4.18
C THR A 76 -2.18 -9.64 2.99
N LEU A 77 -3.05 -9.61 1.97
CA LEU A 77 -2.95 -8.78 0.78
C LEU A 77 -3.97 -7.65 0.82
N PHE A 78 -3.48 -6.42 0.62
CA PHE A 78 -4.29 -5.20 0.58
C PHE A 78 -4.12 -4.49 -0.76
N ASN A 79 -5.00 -3.55 -1.08
CA ASN A 79 -4.85 -2.57 -2.15
C ASN A 79 -4.38 -3.17 -3.49
N VAL A 80 -4.92 -4.35 -3.86
CA VAL A 80 -4.53 -5.05 -5.07
C VAL A 80 -5.31 -4.50 -6.26
N PHE A 81 -4.62 -3.85 -7.19
CA PHE A 81 -5.17 -3.32 -8.43
C PHE A 81 -4.10 -3.26 -9.52
N ASN A 82 -4.50 -2.97 -10.73
CA ASN A 82 -3.55 -2.65 -11.82
C ASN A 82 -3.81 -1.27 -12.41
N TYR A 83 -2.74 -0.60 -12.82
CA TYR A 83 -2.80 0.71 -13.45
C TYR A 83 -1.70 0.85 -14.53
N PRO A 84 -2.03 1.40 -15.72
CA PRO A 84 -3.36 1.79 -16.18
C PRO A 84 -4.30 0.60 -16.39
N ASN A 85 -5.61 0.84 -16.26
CA ASN A 85 -6.67 -0.11 -16.58
C ASN A 85 -7.90 0.67 -17.08
N PRO A 86 -8.25 0.65 -18.39
CA PRO A 86 -7.65 -0.16 -19.45
C PRO A 86 -6.19 0.20 -19.77
N PHE A 87 -5.44 -0.77 -20.31
CA PHE A 87 -4.06 -0.57 -20.73
C PHE A 87 -3.88 -0.79 -22.25
N ARG A 88 -2.78 -0.31 -22.81
CA ARG A 88 -2.44 -0.53 -24.23
C ARG A 88 -1.30 -1.50 -24.43
N ASN A 89 -0.14 -1.22 -23.86
CA ASN A 89 1.08 -2.01 -24.05
C ASN A 89 1.56 -2.66 -22.78
N ASN A 90 1.42 -1.98 -21.64
CA ASN A 90 1.87 -2.43 -20.34
C ASN A 90 0.93 -1.96 -19.24
N THR A 91 0.91 -2.66 -18.15
CA THR A 91 0.26 -2.28 -16.90
C THR A 91 1.12 -2.70 -15.72
N GLN A 92 0.88 -2.10 -14.58
CA GLN A 92 1.58 -2.39 -13.34
C GLN A 92 0.57 -2.91 -12.31
N PHE A 93 0.83 -4.07 -11.75
CA PHE A 93 0.07 -4.58 -10.62
C PHE A 93 0.66 -3.99 -9.35
N SER A 94 -0.17 -3.28 -8.60
CA SER A 94 0.18 -2.71 -7.31
C SER A 94 -0.51 -3.51 -6.21
N PHE A 95 0.18 -3.71 -5.11
CA PHE A 95 -0.33 -4.45 -3.95
C PHE A 95 0.44 -4.06 -2.69
N GLU A 96 -0.16 -4.36 -1.56
CA GLU A 96 0.45 -4.18 -0.25
C GLU A 96 0.35 -5.49 0.54
N ILE A 97 1.41 -5.85 1.25
CA ILE A 97 1.50 -7.02 2.11
C ILE A 97 1.95 -6.62 3.51
N ASN A 98 1.34 -7.20 4.53
CA ASN A 98 1.68 -6.93 5.93
C ASN A 98 2.98 -7.60 6.39
N GLU A 99 3.40 -8.64 5.71
CA GLU A 99 4.62 -9.42 5.98
C GLU A 99 5.33 -9.70 4.66
N SER A 100 6.65 -9.85 4.70
CA SER A 100 7.43 -10.24 3.53
C SER A 100 6.99 -11.60 3.00
N ALA A 101 6.82 -11.71 1.68
CA ALA A 101 6.25 -12.88 1.05
C ALA A 101 6.73 -13.07 -0.39
N GLU A 102 6.62 -14.29 -0.89
CA GLU A 102 6.77 -14.56 -2.32
C GLU A 102 5.45 -14.28 -3.05
N ILE A 103 5.51 -13.55 -4.14
CA ILE A 103 4.36 -13.13 -4.94
C ILE A 103 4.38 -13.79 -6.30
N GLU A 104 3.24 -14.35 -6.70
CA GLU A 104 2.99 -14.94 -8.01
C GLU A 104 1.74 -14.31 -8.64
N ILE A 105 1.82 -13.89 -9.90
CA ILE A 105 0.65 -13.43 -10.65
C ILE A 105 0.38 -14.37 -11.83
N ASN A 106 -0.84 -14.84 -11.92
CA ASN A 106 -1.32 -15.59 -13.07
C ASN A 106 -2.43 -14.82 -13.79
N ILE A 107 -2.36 -14.75 -15.10
CA ILE A 107 -3.30 -14.03 -15.95
C ILE A 107 -4.07 -15.04 -16.80
N TYR A 108 -5.41 -14.83 -16.90
CA TYR A 108 -6.34 -15.77 -17.53
C TYR A 108 -7.30 -15.05 -18.47
N THR A 109 -7.74 -15.75 -19.51
CA THR A 109 -8.95 -15.35 -20.24
C THR A 109 -10.17 -15.50 -19.35
N LEU A 110 -11.31 -14.89 -19.72
CA LEU A 110 -12.59 -15.10 -19.02
C LEU A 110 -13.03 -16.55 -18.99
N GLY A 111 -12.62 -17.35 -19.97
CA GLY A 111 -12.87 -18.80 -20.01
C GLY A 111 -11.94 -19.63 -19.12
N GLY A 112 -11.09 -19.01 -18.31
CA GLY A 112 -10.20 -19.67 -17.34
C GLY A 112 -8.90 -20.23 -17.92
N ARG A 113 -8.61 -20.01 -19.20
CA ARG A 113 -7.33 -20.43 -19.80
C ARG A 113 -6.21 -19.49 -19.33
N LYS A 114 -5.18 -20.03 -18.67
CA LYS A 114 -3.99 -19.26 -18.28
C LYS A 114 -3.18 -18.85 -19.52
N ILE A 115 -2.91 -17.57 -19.65
CA ILE A 115 -2.16 -16.98 -20.76
C ILE A 115 -0.77 -16.51 -20.36
N ARG A 116 -0.58 -16.09 -19.12
CA ARG A 116 0.71 -15.64 -18.59
C ARG A 116 0.86 -16.03 -17.13
N ASN A 117 2.06 -16.34 -16.74
CA ASN A 117 2.53 -16.40 -15.36
C ASN A 117 3.66 -15.39 -15.23
N LEU A 118 3.56 -14.51 -14.24
CA LEU A 118 4.67 -13.70 -13.75
C LEU A 118 5.26 -14.49 -12.59
N ASP A 119 6.53 -14.83 -12.73
CA ASP A 119 7.21 -15.80 -11.88
C ASP A 119 7.18 -15.37 -10.42
N ARG A 120 7.35 -16.34 -9.55
CA ARG A 120 7.31 -16.18 -8.11
C ARG A 120 8.58 -15.51 -7.62
N GLU A 121 8.46 -14.31 -7.06
CA GLU A 121 9.55 -13.50 -6.56
C GLU A 121 9.26 -13.03 -5.13
N TYR A 122 10.32 -12.77 -4.36
CA TYR A 122 10.24 -12.29 -2.98
C TYR A 122 10.06 -10.77 -2.92
N TYR A 123 9.15 -10.32 -2.04
CA TYR A 123 8.84 -8.92 -1.79
C TYR A 123 8.80 -8.64 -0.30
N GLU A 124 9.33 -7.48 0.09
CA GLU A 124 9.28 -7.00 1.46
C GLU A 124 7.88 -6.53 1.85
N ALA A 125 7.58 -6.54 3.16
CA ALA A 125 6.36 -5.96 3.70
C ALA A 125 6.17 -4.51 3.26
N GLY A 126 4.92 -4.11 3.03
CA GLY A 126 4.55 -2.78 2.57
C GLY A 126 4.04 -2.75 1.13
N TYR A 127 4.14 -1.58 0.50
CA TYR A 127 3.65 -1.33 -0.85
C TYR A 127 4.66 -1.81 -1.90
N ASN A 128 4.18 -2.60 -2.85
CA ASN A 128 4.97 -3.22 -3.90
C ASN A 128 4.28 -3.12 -5.26
N PHE A 129 5.03 -3.35 -6.34
CA PHE A 129 4.49 -3.41 -7.68
C PHE A 129 5.23 -4.38 -8.59
N ILE A 130 4.53 -4.92 -9.58
CA ILE A 130 5.04 -5.82 -10.62
C ILE A 130 4.59 -5.30 -11.98
N ASN A 131 5.52 -5.09 -12.89
CA ASN A 131 5.23 -4.68 -14.26
C ASN A 131 4.86 -5.87 -15.14
N TRP A 132 3.89 -5.68 -16.03
CA TRP A 132 3.55 -6.64 -17.08
C TRP A 132 3.50 -5.93 -18.43
N ASP A 133 4.17 -6.52 -19.40
CA ASP A 133 4.34 -6.02 -20.77
C ASP A 133 3.15 -6.29 -21.70
N GLY A 134 2.03 -6.79 -21.17
CA GLY A 134 0.83 -7.13 -21.96
C GLY A 134 0.99 -8.32 -22.88
N LYS A 135 2.02 -9.16 -22.67
CA LYS A 135 2.31 -10.30 -23.55
C LYS A 135 1.93 -11.63 -22.87
N ASP A 136 1.58 -12.56 -23.70
CA ASP A 136 1.33 -13.93 -23.27
C ASP A 136 2.65 -14.72 -23.02
N LYS A 137 2.53 -16.01 -22.71
CA LYS A 137 3.67 -16.89 -22.44
C LYS A 137 4.57 -17.15 -23.66
N TYR A 138 4.12 -16.82 -24.85
CA TYR A 138 4.89 -16.99 -26.09
C TYR A 138 5.57 -15.68 -26.53
N GLY A 139 5.30 -14.57 -25.85
CA GLY A 139 5.83 -13.24 -26.17
C GLY A 139 4.95 -12.45 -27.14
N ASP A 140 3.76 -12.95 -27.46
CA ASP A 140 2.80 -12.29 -28.33
C ASP A 140 1.92 -11.32 -27.54
N ASN A 141 1.60 -10.16 -28.15
CA ASN A 141 0.66 -9.21 -27.54
C ASN A 141 -0.72 -9.86 -27.41
N ILE A 142 -1.33 -9.72 -26.23
CA ILE A 142 -2.70 -10.22 -26.05
C ILE A 142 -3.70 -9.39 -26.85
N ALA A 143 -4.79 -10.02 -27.27
CA ALA A 143 -5.88 -9.32 -27.97
C ALA A 143 -6.59 -8.33 -27.02
N ASN A 144 -7.20 -7.30 -27.60
CA ASN A 144 -8.07 -6.43 -26.83
C ASN A 144 -9.22 -7.22 -26.21
N GLY A 145 -9.47 -6.99 -24.94
CA GLY A 145 -10.52 -7.71 -24.23
C GLY A 145 -10.36 -7.63 -22.73
N VAL A 146 -11.21 -8.35 -22.04
CA VAL A 146 -11.19 -8.43 -20.57
C VAL A 146 -10.52 -9.73 -20.16
N TYR A 147 -9.61 -9.62 -19.22
CA TYR A 147 -8.87 -10.73 -18.61
C TYR A 147 -9.05 -10.73 -17.10
N LEU A 148 -8.76 -11.86 -16.49
CA LEU A 148 -8.70 -12.01 -15.04
C LEU A 148 -7.25 -12.19 -14.61
N TYR A 149 -6.88 -11.64 -13.47
CA TYR A 149 -5.61 -11.98 -12.82
C TYR A 149 -5.85 -12.55 -11.43
N SER A 150 -4.96 -13.44 -11.01
CA SER A 150 -4.88 -13.94 -9.64
C SER A 150 -3.51 -13.60 -9.10
N LEU A 151 -3.44 -12.69 -8.12
CA LEU A 151 -2.25 -12.41 -7.35
C LEU A 151 -2.27 -13.25 -6.09
N LYS A 152 -1.19 -13.99 -5.86
CA LYS A 152 -1.02 -14.89 -4.72
C LYS A 152 0.22 -14.49 -3.95
N ALA A 153 0.10 -14.44 -2.63
CA ALA A 153 1.22 -14.29 -1.72
C ALA A 153 1.40 -15.55 -0.88
N PHE A 154 2.65 -15.91 -0.63
CA PHE A 154 3.05 -17.11 0.10
C PHE A 154 4.13 -16.75 1.13
N ASN A 155 3.96 -17.22 2.35
CA ASN A 155 4.88 -17.04 3.46
C ASN A 155 4.70 -18.23 4.42
N ASP A 156 5.78 -18.86 4.89
CA ASP A 156 5.87 -19.88 5.96
C ASP A 156 4.63 -20.77 6.16
N GLY A 157 4.13 -21.35 5.09
CA GLY A 157 2.94 -22.21 5.10
C GLY A 157 1.61 -21.48 4.95
N SER A 158 1.61 -20.15 4.95
CA SER A 158 0.43 -19.32 4.67
C SER A 158 0.32 -18.99 3.19
N LYS A 159 -0.93 -18.91 2.70
CA LYS A 159 -1.23 -18.50 1.34
C LYS A 159 -2.47 -17.65 1.32
N VAL A 160 -2.36 -16.50 0.67
CA VAL A 160 -3.49 -15.60 0.42
C VAL A 160 -3.55 -15.25 -1.06
N SER A 161 -4.74 -15.00 -1.59
CA SER A 161 -4.93 -14.62 -2.98
C SER A 161 -6.02 -13.59 -3.17
N LYS A 162 -5.82 -12.76 -4.19
CA LYS A 162 -6.82 -11.80 -4.70
C LYS A 162 -6.98 -11.99 -6.20
N ILE A 163 -8.21 -11.82 -6.66
CA ILE A 163 -8.55 -11.89 -8.08
C ILE A 163 -9.04 -10.50 -8.50
N GLY A 164 -8.57 -10.06 -9.64
CA GLY A 164 -8.98 -8.80 -10.24
C GLY A 164 -9.21 -8.92 -11.74
N LYS A 165 -9.60 -7.81 -12.35
CA LYS A 165 -9.97 -7.67 -13.76
C LYS A 165 -9.03 -6.71 -14.46
N ILE A 166 -8.59 -7.07 -15.67
CA ILE A 166 -7.76 -6.23 -16.55
C ILE A 166 -8.52 -6.04 -17.86
N ALA A 167 -8.45 -4.84 -18.43
CA ALA A 167 -9.03 -4.51 -19.73
C ALA A 167 -8.03 -3.74 -20.61
#